data_8d1303fade2e03229ed0635f8706e96f
#
_entry.id   8d1303fade2e03229ed0635f8706e96f
#
_cell.length_a   1.000
_cell.length_b   1.000
_cell.length_c   1.000
_cell.angle_alpha   90.00
_cell.angle_beta   90.00
_cell.angle_gamma   90.00
#
_symmetry.space_group_name_H-M   'P 1'
#
loop_
_entity.id
_entity.type
_entity.pdbx_description
1 polymer ?
#
loop_
_entity_poly.entity_id
_entity_poly.type
_entity_poly.pdbx_seq_one_letter_code
_entity_poly.pdbx_strand_id
1 'polypeptide(L)'
;MTMSSDRVETSNGAPYLLVAEKLQKTYDNKVALKGLSFSLRPGRIMGFLGPNGAGKTTVIRILTTILQPTAGKFSIAGISHNEPDKIRKVIGVLPESHGFPENVTGAEYLTYFGRLYGQRKSEAKKRAASLLREVGLENRGKSLVSTYSRGMKQRLGIARALINEPTLLFLDEPTLGLDPRGQQELLVLLRSISRDHGAGIILCSHLLSEIEQVCDDVIILRSGEIVVSGSVAEVMHKTRHNNVQIRIPEQFVAQAKEALGGTSGVLRISLKRTNEALCWLDVELEEMFVEDRQAKESLRNKLLAALVAVEIPVLNYSAEGVSLQDVFLELTDEEG
;
A
#
# COMPACT_ATOMS: atom_id res chain seq x y z
N MET A 1 29.17 -16.38 31.60
CA MET A 1 29.27 -15.81 30.23
C MET A 1 27.87 -15.38 29.81
N THR A 2 27.58 -14.12 30.05
CA THR A 2 26.29 -13.48 29.77
C THR A 2 26.24 -13.10 28.30
N MET A 3 25.36 -13.73 27.53
CA MET A 3 25.08 -13.31 26.16
C MET A 3 24.25 -12.01 26.20
N SER A 4 24.89 -10.95 25.79
CA SER A 4 24.26 -9.64 25.56
C SER A 4 23.30 -9.75 24.39
N SER A 5 22.02 -9.55 24.65
CA SER A 5 21.00 -9.38 23.63
C SER A 5 21.07 -7.94 23.13
N ASP A 6 21.69 -7.72 21.98
CA ASP A 6 21.60 -6.45 21.28
C ASP A 6 20.13 -6.19 20.87
N ARG A 7 19.39 -5.53 21.73
CA ARG A 7 18.13 -4.90 21.40
C ARG A 7 18.46 -3.65 20.60
N VAL A 8 18.04 -3.62 19.35
CA VAL A 8 18.03 -2.37 18.56
C VAL A 8 17.05 -1.43 19.24
N GLU A 9 17.58 -0.51 20.04
CA GLU A 9 16.82 0.57 20.68
C GLU A 9 16.40 1.58 19.60
N THR A 10 15.11 1.84 19.57
CA THR A 10 14.48 2.79 18.65
C THR A 10 13.97 3.99 19.42
N SER A 11 14.04 5.14 18.81
CA SER A 11 13.72 6.47 19.34
C SER A 11 12.25 6.72 19.73
N ASN A 12 11.44 5.71 19.99
CA ASN A 12 10.11 5.81 20.58
C ASN A 12 9.59 4.43 21.00
N GLY A 13 9.98 3.98 22.14
CA GLY A 13 9.39 3.08 23.15
C GLY A 13 8.61 1.81 22.79
N ALA A 14 8.13 1.58 21.58
CA ALA A 14 7.38 0.38 21.21
C ALA A 14 8.20 -0.52 20.27
N PRO A 15 8.28 -1.85 20.54
CA PRO A 15 9.05 -2.75 19.69
C PRO A 15 8.38 -2.87 18.30
N TYR A 16 9.20 -2.95 17.24
CA TYR A 16 8.71 -3.25 15.90
C TYR A 16 8.15 -4.66 15.84
N LEU A 17 7.05 -4.83 15.10
CA LEU A 17 6.44 -6.13 14.82
C LEU A 17 7.24 -6.91 13.79
N LEU A 18 7.72 -6.24 12.75
CA LEU A 18 8.59 -6.78 11.72
C LEU A 18 9.84 -5.92 11.61
N VAL A 19 10.99 -6.56 11.56
CA VAL A 19 12.28 -5.93 11.24
C VAL A 19 12.96 -6.76 10.15
N ALA A 20 13.35 -6.12 9.07
CA ALA A 20 14.13 -6.70 7.99
C ALA A 20 15.43 -5.90 7.82
N GLU A 21 16.57 -6.58 7.76
CA GLU A 21 17.88 -5.97 7.69
C GLU A 21 18.67 -6.56 6.53
N LYS A 22 18.97 -5.72 5.53
CA LYS A 22 19.80 -6.02 4.37
C LYS A 22 19.39 -7.31 3.65
N LEU A 23 18.09 -7.55 3.50
CA LEU A 23 17.58 -8.74 2.84
C LEU A 23 18.04 -8.81 1.39
N GLN A 24 18.72 -9.89 1.04
CA GLN A 24 19.17 -10.17 -0.32
C GLN A 24 18.58 -11.49 -0.82
N LYS A 25 18.32 -11.54 -2.12
CA LYS A 25 17.96 -12.77 -2.81
C LYS A 25 18.56 -12.81 -4.20
N THR A 26 19.32 -13.86 -4.46
CA THR A 26 19.83 -14.19 -5.78
C THR A 26 19.26 -15.52 -6.22
N TYR A 27 18.75 -15.59 -7.46
CA TYR A 27 18.33 -16.80 -8.13
C TYR A 27 19.33 -17.06 -9.26
N ASP A 28 20.06 -18.15 -9.18
CA ASP A 28 21.15 -18.47 -10.09
C ASP A 28 22.08 -17.24 -10.29
N ASN A 29 21.99 -16.57 -11.43
CA ASN A 29 22.79 -15.37 -11.74
C ASN A 29 21.98 -14.06 -11.66
N LYS A 30 20.69 -14.08 -11.27
CA LYS A 30 19.85 -12.89 -11.21
C LYS A 30 19.61 -12.45 -9.77
N VAL A 31 20.09 -11.24 -9.44
CA VAL A 31 19.82 -10.60 -8.15
C VAL A 31 18.39 -10.06 -8.16
N ALA A 32 17.52 -10.63 -7.30
CA ALA A 32 16.13 -10.22 -7.16
C ALA A 32 15.94 -9.19 -6.04
N LEU A 33 16.76 -9.26 -4.98
CA LEU A 33 16.77 -8.27 -3.88
C LEU A 33 18.20 -7.91 -3.54
N LYS A 34 18.46 -6.61 -3.39
CA LYS A 34 19.81 -6.03 -3.26
C LYS A 34 20.12 -5.47 -1.87
N GLY A 35 19.48 -5.95 -0.82
CA GLY A 35 19.77 -5.53 0.56
C GLY A 35 18.69 -4.65 1.18
N LEU A 36 17.45 -5.07 1.12
CA LEU A 36 16.30 -4.32 1.65
C LEU A 36 16.33 -4.25 3.17
N SER A 37 16.15 -3.04 3.73
CA SER A 37 16.01 -2.82 5.17
C SER A 37 14.78 -1.99 5.43
N PHE A 38 13.88 -2.49 6.28
CA PHE A 38 12.63 -1.84 6.66
C PHE A 38 12.05 -2.43 7.93
N SER A 39 11.10 -1.75 8.52
CA SER A 39 10.42 -2.20 9.73
C SER A 39 8.95 -1.81 9.75
N LEU A 40 8.12 -2.60 10.42
CA LEU A 40 6.69 -2.34 10.60
C LEU A 40 6.33 -2.35 12.09
N ARG A 41 5.55 -1.38 12.54
CA ARG A 41 4.99 -1.36 13.89
C ARG A 41 3.69 -2.17 13.99
N PRO A 42 3.31 -2.66 15.19
CA PRO A 42 2.01 -3.29 15.40
C PRO A 42 0.85 -2.37 14.99
N GLY A 43 -0.23 -2.96 14.46
CA GLY A 43 -1.44 -2.24 14.10
C GLY A 43 -1.30 -1.25 12.93
N ARG A 44 -0.20 -1.31 12.17
CA ARG A 44 -0.01 -0.49 10.97
C ARG A 44 -0.11 -1.33 9.70
N ILE A 45 -0.52 -0.68 8.63
CA ILE A 45 -0.62 -1.26 7.29
C ILE A 45 0.49 -0.67 6.43
N MET A 46 1.33 -1.53 5.88
CA MET A 46 2.43 -1.16 4.98
C MET A 46 2.15 -1.65 3.57
N GLY A 47 2.16 -0.73 2.61
CA GLY A 47 2.01 -1.02 1.19
C GLY A 47 3.36 -1.27 0.52
N PHE A 48 3.47 -2.36 -0.26
CA PHE A 48 4.59 -2.59 -1.18
C PHE A 48 4.17 -2.26 -2.60
N LEU A 49 4.81 -1.26 -3.17
CA LEU A 49 4.62 -0.78 -4.54
C LEU A 49 5.83 -1.09 -5.41
N GLY A 50 5.62 -1.16 -6.70
CA GLY A 50 6.70 -1.32 -7.68
C GLY A 50 6.21 -2.01 -8.95
N PRO A 51 6.92 -1.86 -10.08
CA PRO A 51 6.59 -2.53 -11.32
C PRO A 51 6.70 -4.05 -11.20
N ASN A 52 6.25 -4.76 -12.23
CA ASN A 52 6.43 -6.21 -12.30
C ASN A 52 7.92 -6.55 -12.33
N GLY A 53 8.33 -7.52 -11.51
CA GLY A 53 9.73 -7.88 -11.35
C GLY A 53 10.54 -7.01 -10.36
N ALA A 54 9.95 -6.00 -9.72
CA ALA A 54 10.63 -5.16 -8.73
C ALA A 54 11.09 -5.90 -7.47
N GLY A 55 10.58 -7.13 -7.23
CA GLY A 55 10.95 -7.93 -6.06
C GLY A 55 9.85 -8.11 -5.02
N LYS A 56 8.67 -7.51 -5.18
CA LYS A 56 7.55 -7.58 -4.21
C LYS A 56 7.21 -9.00 -3.76
N THR A 57 6.89 -9.88 -4.72
CA THR A 57 6.57 -11.29 -4.44
C THR A 57 7.74 -12.04 -3.79
N THR A 58 8.99 -11.70 -4.15
CA THR A 58 10.18 -12.30 -3.54
C THR A 58 10.29 -11.92 -2.07
N VAL A 59 10.06 -10.64 -1.72
CA VAL A 59 10.04 -10.19 -0.31
C VAL A 59 8.97 -10.94 0.47
N ILE A 60 7.72 -10.99 -0.05
CA ILE A 60 6.64 -11.73 0.62
C ILE A 60 7.01 -13.19 0.84
N ARG A 61 7.52 -13.88 -0.17
CA ARG A 61 7.91 -15.28 -0.05
C ARG A 61 9.02 -15.52 0.98
N ILE A 62 9.94 -14.56 1.15
CA ILE A 62 10.97 -14.62 2.19
C ILE A 62 10.33 -14.42 3.57
N LEU A 63 9.55 -13.35 3.75
CA LEU A 63 8.94 -13.03 5.04
C LEU A 63 7.92 -14.08 5.50
N THR A 64 7.22 -14.71 4.54
CA THR A 64 6.32 -15.84 4.82
C THR A 64 7.05 -17.19 4.95
N THR A 65 8.39 -17.17 4.96
CA THR A 65 9.25 -18.37 5.13
C THR A 65 9.12 -19.43 4.03
N ILE A 66 8.57 -19.07 2.86
CA ILE A 66 8.54 -19.94 1.67
C ILE A 66 9.90 -20.01 1.01
N LEU A 67 10.65 -18.89 1.05
CA LEU A 67 12.01 -18.79 0.52
C LEU A 67 12.98 -18.34 1.62
N GLN A 68 14.19 -18.85 1.56
CA GLN A 68 15.30 -18.38 2.39
C GLN A 68 15.97 -17.17 1.72
N PRO A 69 16.32 -16.11 2.45
CA PRO A 69 17.17 -15.06 1.91
C PRO A 69 18.56 -15.61 1.59
N THR A 70 19.25 -15.05 0.59
CA THR A 70 20.65 -15.38 0.28
C THR A 70 21.59 -14.71 1.29
N ALA A 71 21.23 -13.51 1.76
CA ALA A 71 21.92 -12.79 2.85
C ALA A 71 20.93 -11.85 3.55
N GLY A 72 21.34 -11.32 4.71
CA GLY A 72 20.50 -10.51 5.56
C GLY A 72 19.66 -11.35 6.52
N LYS A 73 18.84 -10.69 7.33
CA LYS A 73 18.02 -11.34 8.35
C LYS A 73 16.69 -10.60 8.52
N PHE A 74 15.70 -11.29 9.11
CA PHE A 74 14.47 -10.66 9.55
C PHE A 74 13.93 -11.32 10.80
N SER A 75 13.07 -10.59 11.50
CA SER A 75 12.31 -11.13 12.64
C SER A 75 10.87 -10.64 12.58
N ILE A 76 9.93 -11.47 13.01
CA ILE A 76 8.51 -11.16 13.14
C ILE A 76 8.08 -11.46 14.58
N ALA A 77 7.48 -10.48 15.25
CA ALA A 77 7.11 -10.57 16.67
C ALA A 77 8.29 -11.02 17.55
N GLY A 78 9.52 -10.59 17.23
CA GLY A 78 10.75 -10.99 17.92
C GLY A 78 11.26 -12.40 17.55
N ILE A 79 10.55 -13.16 16.69
CA ILE A 79 10.94 -14.50 16.26
C ILE A 79 11.87 -14.38 15.05
N SER A 80 13.08 -14.97 15.15
CA SER A 80 14.08 -14.95 14.08
C SER A 80 13.63 -15.76 12.86
N HIS A 81 14.04 -15.33 11.66
CA HIS A 81 13.82 -16.06 10.40
C HIS A 81 14.42 -17.48 10.39
N ASN A 82 15.34 -17.78 11.32
CA ASN A 82 15.86 -19.13 11.51
C ASN A 82 14.87 -20.09 12.22
N GLU A 83 13.73 -19.57 12.67
CA GLU A 83 12.66 -20.33 13.33
C GLU A 83 11.36 -20.31 12.52
N PRO A 84 11.35 -20.79 11.25
CA PRO A 84 10.24 -20.63 10.33
C PRO A 84 8.92 -21.22 10.84
N ASP A 85 8.98 -22.32 11.58
CA ASP A 85 7.77 -22.95 12.13
C ASP A 85 7.11 -22.10 13.23
N LYS A 86 7.88 -21.34 13.99
CA LYS A 86 7.33 -20.38 14.95
C LYS A 86 6.74 -19.16 14.24
N ILE A 87 7.43 -18.64 13.19
CA ILE A 87 6.92 -17.53 12.39
C ILE A 87 5.57 -17.89 11.76
N ARG A 88 5.43 -19.09 11.16
CA ARG A 88 4.16 -19.53 10.52
C ARG A 88 2.99 -19.59 11.50
N LYS A 89 3.23 -19.71 12.79
CA LYS A 89 2.16 -19.69 13.82
C LYS A 89 1.64 -18.28 14.12
N VAL A 90 2.42 -17.25 13.84
CA VAL A 90 2.08 -15.84 14.15
C VAL A 90 1.77 -15.02 12.93
N ILE A 91 1.81 -15.60 11.72
CA ILE A 91 1.46 -14.92 10.47
C ILE A 91 0.21 -15.52 9.84
N GLY A 92 -0.52 -14.67 9.11
CA GLY A 92 -1.58 -15.08 8.19
C GLY A 92 -1.23 -14.66 6.76
N VAL A 93 -1.60 -15.48 5.78
CA VAL A 93 -1.24 -15.22 4.37
C VAL A 93 -2.45 -15.37 3.47
N LEU A 94 -2.72 -14.36 2.67
CA LEU A 94 -3.63 -14.39 1.53
C LEU A 94 -2.79 -14.30 0.25
N PRO A 95 -2.56 -15.40 -0.47
CA PRO A 95 -1.86 -15.36 -1.74
C PRO A 95 -2.78 -14.86 -2.85
N GLU A 96 -2.21 -14.39 -3.96
CA GLU A 96 -2.95 -13.95 -5.15
C GLU A 96 -3.89 -15.05 -5.69
N SER A 97 -3.44 -16.31 -5.72
CA SER A 97 -4.25 -17.47 -6.13
C SER A 97 -4.64 -18.33 -4.93
N HIS A 98 -5.92 -18.57 -4.73
CA HIS A 98 -6.45 -19.14 -3.49
C HIS A 98 -6.65 -20.64 -3.49
N GLY A 99 -6.91 -21.26 -4.66
CA GLY A 99 -7.10 -22.71 -4.79
C GLY A 99 -8.18 -23.26 -3.85
N PHE A 100 -9.39 -22.70 -3.85
CA PHE A 100 -10.47 -23.18 -2.98
C PHE A 100 -11.02 -24.52 -3.43
N PRO A 101 -11.24 -25.48 -2.50
CA PRO A 101 -11.97 -26.70 -2.79
C PRO A 101 -13.43 -26.41 -3.16
N GLU A 102 -13.95 -27.05 -4.20
CA GLU A 102 -15.30 -26.75 -4.72
C GLU A 102 -16.42 -27.33 -3.86
N ASN A 103 -16.21 -28.51 -3.25
CA ASN A 103 -17.23 -29.30 -2.57
C ASN A 103 -17.24 -29.16 -1.05
N VAL A 104 -16.85 -28.00 -0.52
CA VAL A 104 -16.89 -27.70 0.92
C VAL A 104 -17.65 -26.39 1.15
N THR A 105 -18.27 -26.28 2.31
CA THR A 105 -18.88 -25.01 2.75
C THR A 105 -17.84 -24.06 3.33
N GLY A 106 -18.13 -22.75 3.35
CA GLY A 106 -17.23 -21.77 3.96
C GLY A 106 -16.93 -22.08 5.43
N ALA A 107 -17.92 -22.56 6.19
CA ALA A 107 -17.77 -22.94 7.59
C ALA A 107 -16.89 -24.20 7.76
N GLU A 108 -17.04 -25.20 6.91
CA GLU A 108 -16.19 -26.40 6.92
C GLU A 108 -14.74 -26.07 6.56
N TYR A 109 -14.57 -25.23 5.53
CA TYR A 109 -13.26 -24.75 5.09
C TYR A 109 -12.49 -24.09 6.24
N LEU A 110 -13.08 -23.08 6.90
CA LEU A 110 -12.45 -22.41 8.02
C LEU A 110 -12.23 -23.35 9.23
N THR A 111 -13.20 -24.21 9.54
CA THR A 111 -13.08 -25.19 10.61
C THR A 111 -11.91 -26.14 10.37
N TYR A 112 -11.72 -26.57 9.13
CA TYR A 112 -10.58 -27.41 8.73
C TYR A 112 -9.24 -26.74 9.02
N PHE A 113 -9.07 -25.46 8.60
CA PHE A 113 -7.84 -24.71 8.88
C PHE A 113 -7.62 -24.47 10.36
N GLY A 114 -8.66 -24.15 11.14
CA GLY A 114 -8.54 -24.03 12.59
C GLY A 114 -7.99 -25.32 13.24
N ARG A 115 -8.46 -26.47 12.75
CA ARG A 115 -7.95 -27.76 13.22
C ARG A 115 -6.51 -28.05 12.80
N LEU A 116 -6.09 -27.63 11.61
CA LEU A 116 -4.69 -27.72 11.18
C LEU A 116 -3.74 -26.93 12.11
N TYR A 117 -4.22 -25.81 12.66
CA TYR A 117 -3.49 -25.05 13.68
C TYR A 117 -3.63 -25.61 15.10
N GLY A 118 -4.21 -26.81 15.27
CA GLY A 118 -4.30 -27.50 16.57
C GLY A 118 -5.50 -27.14 17.42
N GLN A 119 -6.45 -26.31 16.93
CA GLN A 119 -7.67 -25.99 17.66
C GLN A 119 -8.58 -27.22 17.82
N ARG A 120 -9.26 -27.35 18.97
CA ARG A 120 -10.29 -28.37 19.14
C ARG A 120 -11.47 -28.12 18.19
N LYS A 121 -12.15 -29.17 17.75
CA LYS A 121 -13.26 -29.08 16.77
C LYS A 121 -14.34 -28.05 17.17
N SER A 122 -14.67 -27.98 18.45
CA SER A 122 -15.67 -27.00 18.96
C SER A 122 -15.16 -25.57 18.90
N GLU A 123 -13.89 -25.34 19.22
CA GLU A 123 -13.21 -24.03 19.17
C GLU A 123 -13.07 -23.56 17.72
N ALA A 124 -12.58 -24.43 16.84
CA ALA A 124 -12.45 -24.15 15.41
C ALA A 124 -13.80 -23.78 14.77
N LYS A 125 -14.92 -24.46 15.14
CA LYS A 125 -16.25 -24.11 14.67
C LYS A 125 -16.72 -22.73 15.16
N LYS A 126 -16.49 -22.43 16.45
CA LYS A 126 -16.83 -21.11 17.02
C LYS A 126 -16.01 -20.01 16.34
N ARG A 127 -14.71 -20.22 16.18
CA ARG A 127 -13.83 -19.28 15.50
C ARG A 127 -14.23 -19.07 14.03
N ALA A 128 -14.53 -20.15 13.30
CA ALA A 128 -15.04 -20.07 11.92
C ALA A 128 -16.32 -19.24 11.81
N ALA A 129 -17.28 -19.45 12.71
CA ALA A 129 -18.53 -18.67 12.73
C ALA A 129 -18.28 -17.18 13.02
N SER A 130 -17.39 -16.86 13.97
CA SER A 130 -16.97 -15.48 14.26
C SER A 130 -16.33 -14.80 13.06
N LEU A 131 -15.40 -15.46 12.40
CA LEU A 131 -14.70 -14.93 11.23
C LEU A 131 -15.62 -14.74 10.03
N LEU A 132 -16.55 -15.68 9.78
CA LEU A 132 -17.55 -15.52 8.72
C LEU A 132 -18.42 -14.27 8.94
N ARG A 133 -18.77 -13.96 10.19
CA ARG A 133 -19.50 -12.73 10.53
C ARG A 133 -18.63 -11.50 10.28
N GLU A 134 -17.39 -11.52 10.76
CA GLU A 134 -16.42 -10.43 10.63
C GLU A 134 -16.19 -10.03 9.18
N VAL A 135 -16.06 -11.03 8.27
CA VAL A 135 -15.85 -10.76 6.83
C VAL A 135 -17.17 -10.59 6.05
N GLY A 136 -18.33 -10.54 6.72
CA GLY A 136 -19.65 -10.35 6.08
C GLY A 136 -20.18 -11.56 5.32
N LEU A 137 -19.75 -12.79 5.70
CA LEU A 137 -20.19 -14.05 5.08
C LEU A 137 -21.07 -14.92 6.01
N GLU A 138 -21.61 -14.39 7.09
CA GLU A 138 -22.40 -15.13 8.07
C GLU A 138 -23.54 -15.93 7.43
N ASN A 139 -24.34 -15.29 6.56
CA ASN A 139 -25.47 -15.90 5.87
C ASN A 139 -25.07 -16.87 4.76
N ARG A 140 -23.80 -16.94 4.41
CA ARG A 140 -23.25 -17.78 3.34
C ARG A 140 -22.36 -18.91 3.86
N GLY A 141 -22.10 -18.96 5.15
CA GLY A 141 -21.21 -19.93 5.76
C GLY A 141 -21.57 -21.40 5.48
N LYS A 142 -22.85 -21.71 5.26
CA LYS A 142 -23.35 -23.07 4.90
C LYS A 142 -23.42 -23.32 3.39
N SER A 143 -23.18 -22.32 2.55
CA SER A 143 -23.15 -22.48 1.08
C SER A 143 -21.83 -23.06 0.62
N LEU A 144 -21.84 -23.83 -0.46
CA LEU A 144 -20.62 -24.36 -1.09
C LEU A 144 -19.73 -23.22 -1.60
N VAL A 145 -18.43 -23.33 -1.40
CA VAL A 145 -17.43 -22.32 -1.83
C VAL A 145 -17.40 -22.18 -3.36
N SER A 146 -17.76 -23.24 -4.11
CA SER A 146 -17.94 -23.17 -5.57
C SER A 146 -18.96 -22.11 -6.00
N THR A 147 -19.99 -21.84 -5.17
CA THR A 147 -21.06 -20.88 -5.46
C THR A 147 -20.71 -19.44 -5.04
N TYR A 148 -19.53 -19.22 -4.46
CA TYR A 148 -19.12 -17.89 -3.99
C TYR A 148 -18.68 -17.03 -5.19
N SER A 149 -19.09 -15.76 -5.16
CA SER A 149 -18.51 -14.74 -6.05
C SER A 149 -17.02 -14.55 -5.76
N ARG A 150 -16.30 -13.88 -6.66
CA ARG A 150 -14.89 -13.57 -6.46
C ARG A 150 -14.65 -12.80 -5.16
N GLY A 151 -15.44 -11.78 -4.88
CA GLY A 151 -15.35 -11.02 -3.63
C GLY A 151 -15.64 -11.84 -2.39
N MET A 152 -16.61 -12.77 -2.44
CA MET A 152 -16.86 -13.70 -1.34
C MET A 152 -15.69 -14.65 -1.12
N LYS A 153 -15.04 -15.14 -2.19
CA LYS A 153 -13.83 -15.97 -2.10
C LYS A 153 -12.68 -15.18 -1.47
N GLN A 154 -12.51 -13.92 -1.85
CA GLN A 154 -11.50 -13.03 -1.28
C GLN A 154 -11.70 -12.84 0.24
N ARG A 155 -12.94 -12.51 0.66
CA ARG A 155 -13.30 -12.37 2.07
C ARG A 155 -13.11 -13.69 2.85
N LEU A 156 -13.43 -14.84 2.26
CA LEU A 156 -13.16 -16.16 2.86
C LEU A 156 -11.65 -16.42 3.00
N GLY A 157 -10.83 -16.00 2.03
CA GLY A 157 -9.38 -16.08 2.09
C GLY A 157 -8.79 -15.24 3.23
N ILE A 158 -9.32 -14.04 3.45
CA ILE A 158 -8.94 -13.19 4.60
C ILE A 158 -9.36 -13.88 5.91
N ALA A 159 -10.59 -14.41 5.99
CA ALA A 159 -11.04 -15.15 7.18
C ALA A 159 -10.12 -16.36 7.47
N ARG A 160 -9.66 -17.07 6.43
CA ARG A 160 -8.67 -18.14 6.58
C ARG A 160 -7.35 -17.61 7.12
N ALA A 161 -6.86 -16.48 6.62
CA ALA A 161 -5.62 -15.88 7.09
C ALA A 161 -5.70 -15.45 8.56
N LEU A 162 -6.89 -15.12 9.06
CA LEU A 162 -7.17 -14.73 10.46
C LEU A 162 -7.44 -15.91 11.41
N ILE A 163 -7.52 -17.16 10.91
CA ILE A 163 -7.99 -18.30 11.69
C ILE A 163 -7.15 -18.60 12.93
N ASN A 164 -5.85 -18.34 12.83
CA ASN A 164 -4.86 -18.58 13.90
C ASN A 164 -4.50 -17.31 14.68
N GLU A 165 -5.33 -16.25 14.63
CA GLU A 165 -5.09 -14.98 15.35
C GLU A 165 -3.68 -14.41 15.10
N PRO A 166 -3.30 -14.21 13.83
CA PRO A 166 -1.95 -13.79 13.50
C PRO A 166 -1.67 -12.37 14.00
N THR A 167 -0.43 -12.09 14.36
CA THR A 167 0.05 -10.74 14.67
C THR A 167 0.39 -9.94 13.38
N LEU A 168 0.70 -10.64 12.28
CA LEU A 168 1.04 -10.05 10.99
C LEU A 168 0.33 -10.77 9.85
N LEU A 169 -0.32 -10.00 8.98
CA LEU A 169 -0.98 -10.48 7.77
C LEU A 169 -0.17 -10.08 6.53
N PHE A 170 -0.07 -10.99 5.58
CA PHE A 170 0.46 -10.76 4.24
C PHE A 170 -0.67 -10.95 3.23
N LEU A 171 -0.96 -9.90 2.47
CA LEU A 171 -2.05 -9.87 1.49
C LEU A 171 -1.47 -9.54 0.12
N ASP A 172 -1.52 -10.48 -0.79
CA ASP A 172 -1.02 -10.32 -2.16
C ASP A 172 -2.20 -10.08 -3.10
N GLU A 173 -2.30 -8.85 -3.63
CA GLU A 173 -3.35 -8.38 -4.54
C GLU A 173 -4.78 -8.66 -4.02
N PRO A 174 -5.15 -8.26 -2.79
CA PRO A 174 -6.41 -8.68 -2.17
C PRO A 174 -7.67 -8.15 -2.87
N THR A 175 -7.58 -7.11 -3.66
CA THR A 175 -8.68 -6.44 -4.37
C THR A 175 -8.78 -6.83 -5.85
N LEU A 176 -7.81 -7.61 -6.34
CA LEU A 176 -7.70 -7.96 -7.76
C LEU A 176 -8.99 -8.58 -8.31
N GLY A 177 -9.59 -7.90 -9.30
CA GLY A 177 -10.78 -8.34 -10.01
C GLY A 177 -12.07 -8.23 -9.22
N LEU A 178 -12.10 -7.38 -8.21
CA LEU A 178 -13.32 -6.89 -7.59
C LEU A 178 -13.82 -5.66 -8.37
N ASP A 179 -15.13 -5.44 -8.32
CA ASP A 179 -15.72 -4.17 -8.75
C ASP A 179 -15.32 -3.04 -7.77
N PRO A 180 -15.46 -1.76 -8.16
CA PRO A 180 -15.02 -0.63 -7.32
C PRO A 180 -15.66 -0.61 -5.93
N ARG A 181 -16.92 -1.03 -5.81
CA ARG A 181 -17.61 -1.11 -4.52
C ARG A 181 -17.02 -2.21 -3.65
N GLY A 182 -16.78 -3.40 -4.22
CA GLY A 182 -16.16 -4.53 -3.51
C GLY A 182 -14.74 -4.23 -3.05
N GLN A 183 -13.96 -3.46 -3.86
CA GLN A 183 -12.64 -2.96 -3.46
C GLN A 183 -12.74 -2.07 -2.23
N GLN A 184 -13.60 -1.05 -2.25
CA GLN A 184 -13.81 -0.14 -1.12
C GLN A 184 -14.23 -0.87 0.17
N GLU A 185 -15.21 -1.75 0.06
CA GLU A 185 -15.68 -2.55 1.21
C GLU A 185 -14.55 -3.43 1.78
N LEU A 186 -13.67 -3.97 0.92
CA LEU A 186 -12.54 -4.78 1.35
C LEU A 186 -11.46 -3.93 2.06
N LEU A 187 -11.14 -2.75 1.54
CA LEU A 187 -10.18 -1.84 2.16
C LEU A 187 -10.64 -1.39 3.54
N VAL A 188 -11.94 -1.09 3.70
CA VAL A 188 -12.55 -0.78 5.02
C VAL A 188 -12.41 -1.97 5.98
N LEU A 189 -12.66 -3.20 5.49
CA LEU A 189 -12.47 -4.42 6.29
C LEU A 189 -11.01 -4.57 6.74
N LEU A 190 -10.02 -4.35 5.87
CA LEU A 190 -8.61 -4.44 6.24
C LEU A 190 -8.21 -3.42 7.31
N ARG A 191 -8.72 -2.19 7.21
CA ARG A 191 -8.54 -1.17 8.26
C ARG A 191 -9.13 -1.60 9.59
N SER A 192 -10.35 -2.18 9.59
CA SER A 192 -10.96 -2.66 10.83
C SER A 192 -10.17 -3.82 11.45
N ILE A 193 -9.70 -4.77 10.65
CA ILE A 193 -8.86 -5.88 11.11
C ILE A 193 -7.58 -5.36 11.78
N SER A 194 -6.86 -4.45 11.13
CA SER A 194 -5.63 -3.87 11.70
C SER A 194 -5.90 -3.18 13.03
N ARG A 195 -6.97 -2.37 13.10
CA ARG A 195 -7.33 -1.63 14.31
C ARG A 195 -7.85 -2.53 15.43
N ASP A 196 -8.77 -3.44 15.11
CA ASP A 196 -9.55 -4.19 16.10
C ASP A 196 -8.76 -5.40 16.65
N HIS A 197 -7.85 -5.99 15.85
CA HIS A 197 -6.94 -7.06 16.27
C HIS A 197 -5.54 -6.56 16.63
N GLY A 198 -5.21 -5.30 16.36
CA GLY A 198 -3.84 -4.80 16.52
C GLY A 198 -2.82 -5.47 15.59
N ALA A 199 -3.31 -6.19 14.56
CA ALA A 199 -2.47 -6.90 13.61
C ALA A 199 -1.79 -5.93 12.64
N GLY A 200 -0.48 -6.12 12.40
CA GLY A 200 0.19 -5.49 11.28
C GLY A 200 -0.28 -6.10 9.96
N ILE A 201 -0.29 -5.32 8.90
CA ILE A 201 -0.65 -5.81 7.56
C ILE A 201 0.44 -5.40 6.58
N ILE A 202 0.92 -6.34 5.77
CA ILE A 202 1.69 -6.06 4.56
C ILE A 202 0.76 -6.31 3.37
N LEU A 203 0.55 -5.26 2.59
CA LEU A 203 -0.31 -5.24 1.42
C LEU A 203 0.52 -5.04 0.16
N CYS A 204 0.49 -6.00 -0.76
CA CYS A 204 0.95 -5.78 -2.12
C CYS A 204 -0.24 -5.44 -3.01
N SER A 205 -0.16 -4.31 -3.69
CA SER A 205 -1.11 -3.91 -4.72
C SER A 205 -0.38 -3.19 -5.85
N HIS A 206 -0.90 -3.31 -7.05
CA HIS A 206 -0.48 -2.49 -8.18
C HIS A 206 -1.34 -1.22 -8.33
N LEU A 207 -2.40 -1.08 -7.52
CA LEU A 207 -3.29 0.07 -7.51
C LEU A 207 -2.84 1.07 -6.43
N LEU A 208 -2.23 2.15 -6.86
CA LEU A 208 -1.69 3.20 -6.00
C LEU A 208 -2.76 3.85 -5.13
N SER A 209 -3.97 4.05 -5.68
CA SER A 209 -5.11 4.59 -4.94
C SER A 209 -5.53 3.75 -3.74
N GLU A 210 -5.34 2.43 -3.79
CA GLU A 210 -5.61 1.55 -2.65
C GLU A 210 -4.60 1.76 -1.53
N ILE A 211 -3.32 1.89 -1.90
CA ILE A 211 -2.24 2.13 -0.94
C ILE A 211 -2.45 3.49 -0.24
N GLU A 212 -2.78 4.54 -1.01
CA GLU A 212 -3.10 5.86 -0.45
C GLU A 212 -4.24 5.80 0.56
N GLN A 213 -5.25 4.99 0.26
CA GLN A 213 -6.48 4.93 1.07
C GLN A 213 -6.30 4.12 2.35
N VAL A 214 -5.56 2.99 2.29
CA VAL A 214 -5.56 2.01 3.39
C VAL A 214 -4.21 1.88 4.09
N CYS A 215 -3.09 2.30 3.51
CA CYS A 215 -1.78 2.13 4.12
C CYS A 215 -1.39 3.32 5.01
N ASP A 216 -0.67 3.02 6.07
CA ASP A 216 -0.02 4.01 6.92
C ASP A 216 1.40 4.31 6.43
N ASP A 217 2.09 3.25 5.97
CA ASP A 217 3.45 3.29 5.45
C ASP A 217 3.49 2.72 4.05
N VAL A 218 4.46 3.17 3.26
CA VAL A 218 4.69 2.68 1.90
C VAL A 218 6.17 2.41 1.66
N ILE A 219 6.43 1.37 0.89
CA ILE A 219 7.74 1.05 0.32
C ILE A 219 7.60 0.93 -1.19
N ILE A 220 8.34 1.75 -1.94
CA ILE A 220 8.42 1.68 -3.39
C ILE A 220 9.68 0.90 -3.76
N LEU A 221 9.51 -0.21 -4.46
CA LEU A 221 10.57 -1.08 -4.93
C LEU A 221 10.81 -0.89 -6.43
N ARG A 222 12.09 -0.82 -6.83
CA ARG A 222 12.54 -0.83 -8.22
C ARG A 222 13.79 -1.69 -8.34
N SER A 223 13.81 -2.65 -9.26
CA SER A 223 14.99 -3.50 -9.55
C SER A 223 15.63 -4.14 -8.32
N GLY A 224 14.80 -4.54 -7.32
CA GLY A 224 15.26 -5.18 -6.10
C GLY A 224 15.80 -4.24 -5.02
N GLU A 225 15.60 -2.94 -5.14
CA GLU A 225 16.00 -1.91 -4.19
C GLU A 225 14.80 -1.12 -3.68
N ILE A 226 14.92 -0.54 -2.47
CA ILE A 226 13.97 0.44 -1.96
C ILE A 226 14.35 1.81 -2.51
N VAL A 227 13.47 2.39 -3.34
CA VAL A 227 13.66 3.75 -3.87
C VAL A 227 13.12 4.78 -2.90
N VAL A 228 11.93 4.49 -2.34
CA VAL A 228 11.27 5.36 -1.36
C VAL A 228 10.67 4.49 -0.26
N SER A 229 10.77 4.97 0.99
CA SER A 229 10.08 4.40 2.14
C SER A 229 9.73 5.50 3.15
N GLY A 230 8.60 5.34 3.83
CA GLY A 230 8.12 6.26 4.86
C GLY A 230 6.63 6.14 5.07
N SER A 231 6.04 7.01 5.90
CA SER A 231 4.59 7.12 5.94
C SER A 231 4.05 7.62 4.60
N VAL A 232 2.85 7.17 4.22
CA VAL A 232 2.19 7.64 2.99
C VAL A 232 2.14 9.17 2.95
N ALA A 233 1.82 9.79 4.09
CA ALA A 233 1.80 11.25 4.22
C ALA A 233 3.17 11.90 3.97
N GLU A 234 4.26 11.34 4.53
CA GLU A 234 5.64 11.85 4.32
C GLU A 234 6.08 11.69 2.86
N VAL A 235 5.80 10.54 2.25
CA VAL A 235 6.14 10.28 0.84
C VAL A 235 5.39 11.25 -0.07
N MET A 236 4.10 11.43 0.15
CA MET A 236 3.31 12.41 -0.58
C MET A 236 3.77 13.86 -0.32
N HIS A 237 4.28 14.15 0.89
CA HIS A 237 4.82 15.48 1.21
C HIS A 237 6.19 15.73 0.59
N LYS A 238 7.09 14.76 0.58
CA LYS A 238 8.46 14.91 0.00
C LYS A 238 8.44 15.09 -1.51
N THR A 239 7.44 14.54 -2.18
CA THR A 239 7.24 14.64 -3.63
C THR A 239 6.22 15.74 -3.99
N ARG A 240 5.74 16.50 -3.01
CA ARG A 240 4.95 17.69 -3.26
C ARG A 240 5.84 18.70 -4.01
N HIS A 241 5.91 18.54 -5.32
CA HIS A 241 6.06 19.71 -6.14
C HIS A 241 4.90 20.63 -5.76
N ASN A 242 5.21 21.85 -5.44
CA ASN A 242 4.21 22.88 -5.13
C ASN A 242 3.46 23.29 -6.38
N ASN A 243 2.92 22.29 -7.08
CA ASN A 243 2.36 22.49 -8.40
C ASN A 243 0.84 22.69 -8.29
N VAL A 244 0.36 23.61 -9.08
CA VAL A 244 -1.05 23.78 -9.38
C VAL A 244 -1.27 23.32 -10.80
N GLN A 245 -2.16 22.36 -11.01
CA GLN A 245 -2.51 21.89 -12.34
C GLN A 245 -3.76 22.59 -12.84
N ILE A 246 -3.66 23.19 -14.03
CA ILE A 246 -4.73 24.00 -14.60
C ILE A 246 -5.02 23.49 -16.03
N ARG A 247 -6.25 23.09 -16.28
CA ARG A 247 -6.68 22.64 -17.60
C ARG A 247 -7.35 23.77 -18.36
N ILE A 248 -6.78 24.10 -19.51
CA ILE A 248 -7.27 25.18 -20.39
C ILE A 248 -7.28 24.73 -21.87
N PRO A 249 -8.03 25.40 -22.74
CA PRO A 249 -7.91 25.20 -24.21
C PRO A 249 -6.52 25.63 -24.71
N GLU A 250 -5.97 24.91 -25.69
CA GLU A 250 -4.61 25.11 -26.23
C GLU A 250 -4.37 26.54 -26.73
N GLN A 251 -5.38 27.15 -27.34
CA GLN A 251 -5.31 28.53 -27.87
C GLN A 251 -4.98 29.60 -26.81
N PHE A 252 -5.26 29.33 -25.51
CA PHE A 252 -5.01 30.26 -24.41
C PHE A 252 -3.69 30.04 -23.70
N VAL A 253 -2.88 29.04 -24.10
CA VAL A 253 -1.64 28.66 -23.39
C VAL A 253 -0.65 29.82 -23.30
N ALA A 254 -0.44 30.58 -24.37
CA ALA A 254 0.48 31.71 -24.38
C ALA A 254 0.05 32.81 -23.39
N GLN A 255 -1.22 33.20 -23.44
CA GLN A 255 -1.83 34.21 -22.59
C GLN A 255 -1.85 33.77 -21.10
N ALA A 256 -2.14 32.48 -20.86
CA ALA A 256 -2.12 31.92 -19.52
C ALA A 256 -0.70 31.93 -18.90
N LYS A 257 0.33 31.58 -19.68
CA LYS A 257 1.72 31.63 -19.23
C LYS A 257 2.15 33.06 -18.86
N GLU A 258 1.74 34.05 -19.63
CA GLU A 258 2.03 35.45 -19.36
C GLU A 258 1.32 35.94 -18.08
N ALA A 259 0.02 35.65 -17.92
CA ALA A 259 -0.77 36.04 -16.76
C ALA A 259 -0.26 35.37 -15.47
N LEU A 260 0.08 34.08 -15.52
CA LEU A 260 0.58 33.34 -14.38
C LEU A 260 2.05 33.68 -14.05
N GLY A 261 2.90 33.93 -15.06
CA GLY A 261 4.31 34.29 -14.89
C GLY A 261 4.52 35.63 -14.21
N GLY A 262 3.53 36.54 -14.26
CA GLY A 262 3.53 37.79 -13.52
C GLY A 262 3.14 37.65 -12.03
N THR A 263 2.72 36.47 -11.59
CA THR A 263 2.28 36.25 -10.20
C THR A 263 3.46 35.92 -9.30
N SER A 264 3.71 36.72 -8.28
CA SER A 264 4.76 36.46 -7.27
C SER A 264 4.52 35.13 -6.58
N GLY A 265 5.55 34.27 -6.50
CA GLY A 265 5.50 32.93 -5.95
C GLY A 265 5.35 31.79 -6.98
N VAL A 266 5.35 32.10 -8.28
CA VAL A 266 5.43 31.14 -9.37
C VAL A 266 6.89 30.94 -9.77
N LEU A 267 7.40 29.69 -9.64
CA LEU A 267 8.77 29.34 -9.98
C LEU A 267 8.89 28.95 -11.46
N ARG A 268 7.96 28.13 -11.95
CA ARG A 268 8.02 27.55 -13.27
C ARG A 268 6.63 27.19 -13.79
N ILE A 269 6.42 27.29 -15.11
CA ILE A 269 5.19 26.86 -15.77
C ILE A 269 5.56 25.89 -16.88
N SER A 270 5.16 24.64 -16.75
CA SER A 270 5.35 23.60 -17.75
C SER A 270 4.04 23.24 -18.44
N LEU A 271 4.13 22.74 -19.69
CA LEU A 271 2.98 22.37 -20.51
C LEU A 271 2.97 20.85 -20.68
N LYS A 272 1.87 20.21 -20.28
CA LYS A 272 1.62 18.79 -20.55
C LYS A 272 0.49 18.71 -21.57
N ARG A 273 0.79 18.34 -22.83
CA ARG A 273 -0.21 18.18 -23.88
C ARG A 273 -1.03 16.92 -23.62
N THR A 274 -2.36 17.06 -23.69
CA THR A 274 -3.33 15.97 -23.76
C THR A 274 -3.95 16.00 -25.16
N ASN A 275 -4.40 14.87 -25.70
CA ASN A 275 -5.03 14.80 -27.03
C ASN A 275 -6.20 15.78 -27.13
N GLU A 276 -6.35 16.41 -28.32
CA GLU A 276 -7.51 17.21 -28.76
C GLU A 276 -7.68 18.58 -28.08
N ALA A 277 -6.92 19.59 -28.54
CA ALA A 277 -7.17 21.01 -28.26
C ALA A 277 -7.21 21.46 -26.78
N LEU A 278 -6.87 20.60 -25.83
CA LEU A 278 -6.82 20.89 -24.40
C LEU A 278 -5.43 20.61 -23.84
N CYS A 279 -4.97 21.49 -22.97
CA CYS A 279 -3.65 21.40 -22.33
C CYS A 279 -3.75 21.50 -20.82
N TRP A 280 -2.83 20.82 -20.12
CA TRP A 280 -2.58 21.04 -18.72
C TRP A 280 -1.37 21.96 -18.57
N LEU A 281 -1.53 23.02 -17.81
CA LEU A 281 -0.44 23.83 -17.28
C LEU A 281 -0.10 23.31 -15.88
N ASP A 282 1.14 22.98 -15.69
CA ASP A 282 1.69 22.59 -14.39
C ASP A 282 2.51 23.78 -13.86
N VAL A 283 2.00 24.43 -12.82
CA VAL A 283 2.53 25.66 -12.25
C VAL A 283 3.23 25.33 -10.93
N GLU A 284 4.54 25.37 -10.94
CA GLU A 284 5.40 25.14 -9.78
C GLU A 284 5.50 26.41 -8.93
N LEU A 285 5.24 26.27 -7.63
CA LEU A 285 5.26 27.38 -6.68
C LEU A 285 6.56 27.37 -5.84
N GLU A 286 7.01 28.54 -5.41
CA GLU A 286 8.18 28.68 -4.54
C GLU A 286 7.99 27.97 -3.19
N GLU A 287 9.04 27.32 -2.67
CA GLU A 287 9.02 26.59 -1.39
C GLU A 287 8.58 27.43 -0.20
N MET A 288 8.92 28.72 -0.20
CA MET A 288 8.58 29.64 0.88
C MET A 288 7.06 29.76 1.17
N PHE A 289 6.22 29.46 0.19
CA PHE A 289 4.76 29.46 0.34
C PHE A 289 4.19 28.10 0.76
N VAL A 290 5.02 27.06 0.98
CA VAL A 290 4.60 25.68 1.26
C VAL A 290 4.33 25.45 2.73
N GLU A 291 5.14 26.02 3.59
CA GLU A 291 5.07 25.81 5.04
C GLU A 291 3.88 26.57 5.68
N ASP A 292 3.47 27.68 5.09
CA ASP A 292 2.30 28.44 5.53
C ASP A 292 1.05 28.09 4.69
N ARG A 293 0.13 27.32 5.29
CA ARG A 293 -1.13 26.91 4.66
C ARG A 293 -1.96 28.10 4.17
N GLN A 294 -1.98 29.19 4.91
CA GLN A 294 -2.77 30.37 4.60
C GLN A 294 -2.15 31.17 3.44
N ALA A 295 -0.82 31.28 3.39
CA ALA A 295 -0.09 31.88 2.27
C ALA A 295 -0.28 31.06 0.99
N LYS A 296 -0.25 29.72 1.09
CA LYS A 296 -0.48 28.80 -0.03
C LYS A 296 -1.88 28.91 -0.61
N GLU A 297 -2.91 28.95 0.23
CA GLU A 297 -4.30 29.15 -0.21
C GLU A 297 -4.49 30.53 -0.86
N SER A 298 -3.86 31.56 -0.29
CA SER A 298 -3.89 32.91 -0.88
C SER A 298 -3.24 32.95 -2.26
N LEU A 299 -2.07 32.32 -2.42
CA LEU A 299 -1.38 32.26 -3.72
C LEU A 299 -2.19 31.50 -4.76
N ARG A 300 -2.77 30.36 -4.39
CA ARG A 300 -3.67 29.59 -5.27
C ARG A 300 -4.85 30.39 -5.78
N ASN A 301 -5.48 31.18 -4.90
CA ASN A 301 -6.57 32.06 -5.26
C ASN A 301 -6.09 33.19 -6.22
N LYS A 302 -4.88 33.73 -6.03
CA LYS A 302 -4.29 34.70 -6.92
C LYS A 302 -4.04 34.15 -8.33
N LEU A 303 -3.56 32.91 -8.44
CA LEU A 303 -3.38 32.26 -9.74
C LEU A 303 -4.70 32.11 -10.49
N LEU A 304 -5.75 31.64 -9.80
CA LEU A 304 -7.08 31.54 -10.42
C LEU A 304 -7.63 32.90 -10.82
N ALA A 305 -7.48 33.90 -9.94
CA ALA A 305 -7.91 35.27 -10.22
C ALA A 305 -7.17 35.88 -11.42
N ALA A 306 -5.87 35.62 -11.57
CA ALA A 306 -5.07 36.09 -12.71
C ALA A 306 -5.59 35.54 -14.05
N LEU A 307 -5.99 34.26 -14.10
CA LEU A 307 -6.57 33.64 -15.30
C LEU A 307 -7.96 34.18 -15.61
N VAL A 308 -8.80 34.35 -14.58
CA VAL A 308 -10.16 34.90 -14.74
C VAL A 308 -10.11 36.35 -15.19
N ALA A 309 -9.16 37.15 -14.71
CA ALA A 309 -9.00 38.57 -15.09
C ALA A 309 -8.67 38.76 -16.58
N VAL A 310 -8.08 37.76 -17.24
CA VAL A 310 -7.80 37.77 -18.68
C VAL A 310 -8.77 36.88 -19.47
N GLU A 311 -9.92 36.55 -18.89
CA GLU A 311 -11.02 35.80 -19.49
C GLU A 311 -10.63 34.42 -20.07
N ILE A 312 -9.63 33.77 -19.48
CA ILE A 312 -9.21 32.42 -19.87
C ILE A 312 -10.19 31.38 -19.30
N PRO A 313 -10.78 30.51 -20.13
CA PRO A 313 -11.67 29.44 -19.69
C PRO A 313 -10.88 28.39 -18.89
N VAL A 314 -11.07 28.33 -17.56
CA VAL A 314 -10.49 27.30 -16.71
C VAL A 314 -11.45 26.11 -16.61
N LEU A 315 -11.08 24.99 -17.24
CA LEU A 315 -11.91 23.78 -17.31
C LEU A 315 -11.71 22.88 -16.10
N ASN A 316 -10.51 22.91 -15.52
CA ASN A 316 -10.18 22.24 -14.28
C ASN A 316 -9.08 23.02 -13.56
N TYR A 317 -9.15 23.07 -12.25
CA TYR A 317 -8.15 23.66 -11.38
C TYR A 317 -7.91 22.71 -10.21
N SER A 318 -6.81 22.01 -10.24
CA SER A 318 -6.40 21.11 -9.17
C SER A 318 -5.18 21.69 -8.46
N ALA A 319 -5.37 21.99 -7.21
CA ALA A 319 -4.33 22.45 -6.31
C ALA A 319 -3.99 21.36 -5.28
N GLU A 320 -4.50 20.16 -5.48
CA GLU A 320 -4.23 19.01 -4.64
C GLU A 320 -2.82 18.48 -4.90
N GLY A 321 -2.17 18.07 -3.81
CA GLY A 321 -0.80 17.56 -3.88
C GLY A 321 -0.70 16.32 -4.77
N VAL A 322 0.50 16.08 -5.24
CA VAL A 322 0.94 14.92 -6.00
C VAL A 322 0.36 13.63 -5.41
N SER A 323 -0.28 12.82 -6.23
CA SER A 323 -0.73 11.48 -5.83
C SER A 323 0.48 10.54 -5.73
N LEU A 324 0.37 9.43 -5.01
CA LEU A 324 1.40 8.37 -5.06
C LEU A 324 1.65 7.90 -6.50
N GLN A 325 0.66 8.09 -7.40
CA GLN A 325 0.82 7.78 -8.82
C GLN A 325 1.83 8.70 -9.51
N ASP A 326 1.81 9.98 -9.20
CA ASP A 326 2.77 10.93 -9.76
C ASP A 326 4.18 10.65 -9.23
N VAL A 327 4.30 10.37 -7.92
CA VAL A 327 5.56 9.93 -7.29
C VAL A 327 6.10 8.67 -7.95
N PHE A 328 5.21 7.69 -8.19
CA PHE A 328 5.60 6.43 -8.80
C PHE A 328 6.05 6.60 -10.25
N LEU A 329 5.33 7.40 -11.05
CA LEU A 329 5.69 7.69 -12.44
C LEU A 329 7.04 8.43 -12.52
N GLU A 330 7.23 9.45 -11.70
CA GLU A 330 8.49 10.21 -11.67
C GLU A 330 9.69 9.32 -11.36
N LEU A 331 9.53 8.41 -10.39
CA LEU A 331 10.58 7.45 -10.01
C LEU A 331 10.78 6.32 -11.03
N THR A 332 9.81 6.08 -11.92
CA THR A 332 9.89 5.01 -12.93
C THR A 332 10.27 5.51 -14.32
N ASP A 333 10.01 6.79 -14.65
CA ASP A 333 10.24 7.39 -15.98
C ASP A 333 11.65 7.98 -16.17
N GLU A 334 12.55 8.00 -15.16
CA GLU A 334 13.90 8.55 -15.28
C GLU A 334 14.88 7.72 -16.16
N GLU A 335 14.42 6.71 -16.91
CA GLU A 335 15.20 5.98 -17.91
C GLU A 335 14.42 5.83 -19.23
N GLY A 336 14.17 6.97 -19.91
CA GLY A 336 13.73 7.04 -21.30
C GLY A 336 14.81 7.66 -22.17
#